data_cd825db5f01b5b5d5cc4fd8257890a6d
#
_entry.id   cd825db5f01b5b5d5cc4fd8257890a6d
#
_cell.length_a   1.000
_cell.length_b   1.000
_cell.length_c   1.000
_cell.angle_alpha   90.00
_cell.angle_beta   90.00
_cell.angle_gamma   90.00
#
_symmetry.space_group_name_H-M   'P 1'
#
loop_
_entity.id
_entity.type
_entity.pdbx_description
1 polymer ?
#
loop_
_entity_poly.entity_id
_entity_poly.type
_entity_poly.pdbx_seq_one_letter_code
_entity_poly.pdbx_strand_id
1 'polypeptide(L)'
;LERRINTRIEGLQNGNESPERYLLHGSMRLLEALKARGMNLYLASGTDEPFVKREAALLGVAGFFGEHIHGALDDYKNFSKRQVIDRILKKNQVSGEQLLIFGDGYVEIEDCKNVGGLAVAVASDEANNGSGEFDEWKRNRLLGVGADIVIPDYRDAELLLNVIEGK
;
A
#
# COMPACT_ATOMS: atom_id res chain seq x y z
N LEU A 1 12.85 15.19 1.73
CA LEU A 1 11.72 14.32 2.00
C LEU A 1 10.86 14.87 3.14
N GLU A 2 11.40 15.09 4.33
CA GLU A 2 10.70 15.59 5.53
C GLU A 2 9.88 16.87 5.27
N ARG A 3 10.46 17.85 4.56
CA ARG A 3 9.75 19.11 4.26
C ARG A 3 8.46 18.87 3.47
N ARG A 4 8.46 17.94 2.51
CA ARG A 4 7.25 17.61 1.72
C ARG A 4 6.20 16.91 2.57
N ILE A 5 6.63 16.02 3.47
CA ILE A 5 5.74 15.32 4.41
C ILE A 5 5.11 16.31 5.37
N ASN A 6 5.89 17.21 5.96
CA ASN A 6 5.40 18.22 6.88
C ASN A 6 4.39 19.17 6.21
N THR A 7 4.69 19.67 5.01
CA THR A 7 3.77 20.52 4.25
C THR A 7 2.43 19.84 3.98
N ARG A 8 2.44 18.55 3.61
CA ARG A 8 1.23 17.76 3.40
C ARG A 8 0.44 17.56 4.68
N ILE A 9 1.11 17.20 5.76
CA ILE A 9 0.49 17.04 7.09
C ILE A 9 -0.14 18.33 7.55
N GLU A 10 0.55 19.46 7.42
CA GLU A 10 0.03 20.80 7.78
C GLU A 10 -1.20 21.16 6.93
N GLY A 11 -1.16 20.91 5.62
CA GLY A 11 -2.29 21.17 4.73
C GLY A 11 -3.53 20.38 5.10
N LEU A 12 -3.36 19.09 5.42
CA LEU A 12 -4.45 18.21 5.87
C LEU A 12 -5.00 18.65 7.25
N GLN A 13 -4.12 19.02 8.20
CA GLN A 13 -4.54 19.44 9.53
C GLN A 13 -5.33 20.74 9.54
N ASN A 14 -4.93 21.69 8.70
CA ASN A 14 -5.55 23.00 8.60
C ASN A 14 -6.81 23.00 7.72
N GLY A 15 -7.17 21.84 7.13
CA GLY A 15 -8.31 21.75 6.22
C GLY A 15 -8.11 22.45 4.87
N ASN A 16 -6.89 22.87 4.56
CA ASN A 16 -6.55 23.51 3.27
C ASN A 16 -6.38 22.49 2.14
N GLU A 17 -6.19 21.23 2.51
CA GLU A 17 -6.01 20.10 1.60
C GLU A 17 -7.00 18.99 1.95
N SER A 18 -7.60 18.38 0.95
CA SER A 18 -8.50 17.25 1.17
C SER A 18 -7.75 15.91 1.13
N PRO A 19 -8.15 14.91 1.94
CA PRO A 19 -7.56 13.58 1.92
C PRO A 19 -7.56 12.92 0.54
N GLU A 20 -8.61 13.13 -0.25
CA GLU A 20 -8.77 12.54 -1.59
C GLU A 20 -7.66 12.94 -2.56
N ARG A 21 -7.05 14.10 -2.34
CA ARG A 21 -5.91 14.55 -3.15
C ARG A 21 -4.69 13.65 -3.02
N TYR A 22 -4.54 13.00 -1.87
CA TYR A 22 -3.37 12.18 -1.52
C TYR A 22 -3.67 10.68 -1.51
N LEU A 23 -4.92 10.30 -1.67
CA LEU A 23 -5.32 8.92 -1.86
C LEU A 23 -5.41 8.60 -3.35
N LEU A 24 -4.96 7.42 -3.74
CA LEU A 24 -5.26 6.91 -5.06
C LEU A 24 -6.76 6.66 -5.19
N HIS A 25 -7.29 6.90 -6.39
CA HIS A 25 -8.69 6.67 -6.68
C HIS A 25 -9.13 5.26 -6.32
N GLY A 26 -10.21 5.13 -5.56
CA GLY A 26 -10.74 3.86 -5.10
C GLY A 26 -10.11 3.27 -3.84
N SER A 27 -9.10 3.93 -3.22
CA SER A 27 -8.42 3.42 -2.02
C SER A 27 -9.38 3.06 -0.88
N MET A 28 -10.35 3.93 -0.57
CA MET A 28 -11.33 3.66 0.49
C MET A 28 -12.18 2.43 0.18
N ARG A 29 -12.67 2.32 -1.06
CA ARG A 29 -13.45 1.15 -1.49
C ARG A 29 -12.67 -0.14 -1.40
N LEU A 30 -11.38 -0.13 -1.79
CA LEU A 30 -10.52 -1.30 -1.65
C LEU A 30 -10.39 -1.71 -0.18
N LEU A 31 -10.10 -0.76 0.72
CA LEU A 31 -9.93 -1.05 2.14
C LEU A 31 -11.22 -1.59 2.77
N GLU A 32 -12.36 -1.00 2.45
CA GLU A 32 -13.68 -1.48 2.88
C GLU A 32 -13.97 -2.91 2.37
N ALA A 33 -13.70 -3.17 1.09
CA ALA A 33 -13.92 -4.47 0.46
C ALA A 33 -13.02 -5.57 1.05
N LEU A 34 -11.77 -5.25 1.37
CA LEU A 34 -10.84 -6.16 2.03
C LEU A 34 -11.28 -6.47 3.47
N LYS A 35 -11.72 -5.45 4.22
CA LYS A 35 -12.27 -5.63 5.57
C LYS A 35 -13.54 -6.47 5.57
N ALA A 36 -14.44 -6.24 4.62
CA ALA A 36 -15.68 -7.02 4.48
C ALA A 36 -15.40 -8.51 4.21
N ARG A 37 -14.25 -8.83 3.61
CA ARG A 37 -13.77 -10.21 3.39
C ARG A 37 -13.04 -10.81 4.59
N GLY A 38 -12.96 -10.09 5.71
CA GLY A 38 -12.31 -10.56 6.94
C GLY A 38 -10.78 -10.59 6.86
N MET A 39 -10.17 -9.86 5.93
CA MET A 39 -8.72 -9.81 5.80
C MET A 39 -8.08 -8.97 6.90
N ASN A 40 -6.93 -9.41 7.41
CA ASN A 40 -6.09 -8.63 8.29
C ASN A 40 -5.24 -7.66 7.46
N LEU A 41 -5.40 -6.35 7.71
CA LEU A 41 -4.74 -5.31 6.92
C LEU A 41 -3.52 -4.77 7.66
N TYR A 42 -2.44 -4.61 6.91
CA TYR A 42 -1.17 -4.06 7.36
C TYR A 42 -0.72 -2.94 6.43
N LEU A 43 -0.25 -1.84 7.00
CA LEU A 43 0.37 -0.74 6.26
C LEU A 43 1.86 -0.72 6.56
N ALA A 44 2.69 -0.79 5.52
CA ALA A 44 4.15 -0.72 5.63
C ALA A 44 4.70 0.40 4.74
N SER A 45 5.48 1.30 5.31
CA SER A 45 6.07 2.45 4.62
C SER A 45 7.56 2.57 4.94
N GLY A 46 8.34 3.06 3.99
CA GLY A 46 9.73 3.46 4.21
C GLY A 46 9.88 4.81 4.92
N THR A 47 8.79 5.52 5.18
CA THR A 47 8.77 6.76 5.96
C THR A 47 8.78 6.43 7.46
N ASP A 48 9.32 7.32 8.28
CA ASP A 48 9.40 7.13 9.74
C ASP A 48 8.00 6.88 10.34
N GLU A 49 7.91 5.88 11.20
CA GLU A 49 6.63 5.36 11.70
C GLU A 49 5.71 6.42 12.33
N PRO A 50 6.19 7.39 13.14
CA PRO A 50 5.32 8.44 13.68
C PRO A 50 4.63 9.29 12.59
N PHE A 51 5.35 9.57 11.49
CA PHE A 51 4.77 10.30 10.36
C PHE A 51 3.73 9.48 9.61
N VAL A 52 4.01 8.19 9.37
CA VAL A 52 3.06 7.27 8.70
C VAL A 52 1.78 7.16 9.51
N LYS A 53 1.86 6.97 10.82
CA LYS A 53 0.69 6.89 11.70
C LYS A 53 -0.14 8.17 11.69
N ARG A 54 0.54 9.32 11.77
CA ARG A 54 -0.13 10.63 11.74
C ARG A 54 -0.81 10.89 10.39
N GLU A 55 -0.12 10.58 9.31
CA GLU A 55 -0.66 10.74 7.94
C GLU A 55 -1.84 9.81 7.70
N ALA A 56 -1.76 8.53 8.08
CA ALA A 56 -2.86 7.59 7.96
C ALA A 56 -4.11 8.04 8.73
N ALA A 57 -3.93 8.65 9.91
CA ALA A 57 -5.03 9.22 10.68
C ALA A 57 -5.67 10.43 9.97
N LEU A 58 -4.87 11.35 9.44
CA LEU A 58 -5.36 12.53 8.71
C LEU A 58 -6.05 12.17 7.38
N LEU A 59 -5.59 11.09 6.73
CA LEU A 59 -6.21 10.56 5.52
C LEU A 59 -7.47 9.73 5.80
N GLY A 60 -7.80 9.49 7.07
CA GLY A 60 -8.98 8.72 7.46
C GLY A 60 -8.85 7.20 7.26
N VAL A 61 -7.64 6.68 7.02
CA VAL A 61 -7.42 5.25 6.74
C VAL A 61 -6.86 4.46 7.93
N ALA A 62 -6.40 5.11 8.98
CA ALA A 62 -5.76 4.44 10.13
C ALA A 62 -6.66 3.37 10.78
N GLY A 63 -7.98 3.59 10.83
CA GLY A 63 -8.93 2.65 11.42
C GLY A 63 -9.00 1.28 10.72
N PHE A 64 -8.62 1.19 9.44
CA PHE A 64 -8.56 -0.07 8.71
C PHE A 64 -7.39 -0.95 9.16
N PHE A 65 -6.31 -0.35 9.62
CA PHE A 65 -5.07 -1.04 10.00
C PHE A 65 -4.92 -1.21 11.51
N GLY A 66 -5.54 -0.34 12.32
CA GLY A 66 -5.40 -0.36 13.77
C GLY A 66 -3.94 -0.22 14.21
N GLU A 67 -3.44 -1.18 14.98
CA GLU A 67 -2.02 -1.24 15.43
C GLU A 67 -1.03 -1.67 14.33
N HIS A 68 -1.52 -2.12 13.17
CA HIS A 68 -0.71 -2.69 12.10
C HIS A 68 -0.22 -1.63 11.10
N ILE A 69 0.25 -0.50 11.61
CA ILE A 69 0.90 0.56 10.83
C ILE A 69 2.39 0.55 11.18
N HIS A 70 3.22 0.21 10.19
CA HIS A 70 4.66 0.05 10.32
C HIS A 70 5.40 1.04 9.43
N GLY A 71 6.34 1.75 10.00
CA GLY A 71 7.24 2.67 9.31
C GLY A 71 8.69 2.37 9.64
N ALA A 72 9.61 3.13 9.04
CA ALA A 72 11.00 3.10 9.44
C ALA A 72 11.11 3.55 10.90
N LEU A 73 11.96 2.87 11.67
CA LEU A 73 12.35 3.26 13.02
C LEU A 73 13.69 4.00 12.93
N ASP A 74 14.07 4.75 13.97
CA ASP A 74 15.30 5.54 14.04
C ASP A 74 16.57 4.73 13.72
N ASP A 75 16.52 3.42 13.84
CA ASP A 75 17.56 2.50 13.42
C ASP A 75 17.33 2.02 11.97
N TYR A 76 17.71 2.86 11.01
CA TYR A 76 17.59 2.58 9.56
C TYR A 76 18.22 1.25 9.13
N LYS A 77 19.13 0.69 9.92
CA LYS A 77 19.81 -0.58 9.60
C LYS A 77 18.92 -1.80 9.82
N ASN A 78 17.83 -1.66 10.59
CA ASN A 78 17.01 -2.77 11.04
C ASN A 78 15.58 -2.76 10.48
N PHE A 79 15.20 -1.75 9.67
CA PHE A 79 13.90 -1.76 9.01
C PHE A 79 14.02 -2.18 7.55
N SER A 80 13.37 -3.29 7.21
CA SER A 80 13.08 -3.61 5.81
C SER A 80 11.64 -4.08 5.68
N LYS A 81 11.01 -3.81 4.53
CA LYS A 81 9.68 -4.32 4.21
C LYS A 81 9.64 -5.85 4.27
N ARG A 82 10.74 -6.50 3.95
CA ARG A 82 10.89 -7.96 4.09
C ARG A 82 10.70 -8.43 5.53
N GLN A 83 11.30 -7.75 6.49
CA GLN A 83 11.11 -8.09 7.91
C GLN A 83 9.68 -7.88 8.38
N VAL A 84 8.96 -6.90 7.82
CA VAL A 84 7.54 -6.71 8.09
C VAL A 84 6.75 -7.91 7.55
N ILE A 85 7.01 -8.35 6.31
CA ILE A 85 6.39 -9.53 5.72
C ILE A 85 6.62 -10.77 6.58
N ASP A 86 7.86 -11.05 6.95
CA ASP A 86 8.22 -12.22 7.77
C ASP A 86 7.50 -12.21 9.14
N ARG A 87 7.38 -11.03 9.77
CA ARG A 87 6.62 -10.85 11.01
C ARG A 87 5.12 -11.08 10.83
N ILE A 88 4.53 -10.59 9.73
CA ILE A 88 3.13 -10.79 9.40
C ILE A 88 2.83 -12.28 9.25
N LEU A 89 3.60 -12.99 8.46
CA LEU A 89 3.43 -14.43 8.22
C LEU A 89 3.55 -15.22 9.55
N LYS A 90 4.56 -14.90 10.36
CA LYS A 90 4.78 -15.55 11.65
C LYS A 90 3.64 -15.25 12.64
N LYS A 91 3.22 -13.98 12.77
CA LYS A 91 2.17 -13.57 13.72
C LYS A 91 0.83 -14.22 13.40
N ASN A 92 0.50 -14.32 12.11
CA ASN A 92 -0.77 -14.91 11.67
C ASN A 92 -0.69 -16.43 11.47
N GLN A 93 0.48 -17.04 11.60
CA GLN A 93 0.71 -18.48 11.38
C GLN A 93 0.25 -18.93 9.99
N VAL A 94 0.54 -18.12 8.97
CA VAL A 94 0.16 -18.36 7.58
C VAL A 94 1.41 -18.51 6.70
N SER A 95 1.23 -19.19 5.55
CA SER A 95 2.27 -19.27 4.52
C SER A 95 2.24 -18.05 3.60
N GLY A 96 3.30 -17.87 2.80
CA GLY A 96 3.36 -16.79 1.82
C GLY A 96 2.21 -16.81 0.80
N GLU A 97 1.67 -17.99 0.47
CA GLU A 97 0.54 -18.15 -0.45
C GLU A 97 -0.75 -17.45 0.04
N GLN A 98 -0.84 -17.16 1.33
CA GLN A 98 -1.96 -16.43 1.94
C GLN A 98 -1.68 -14.92 2.04
N LEU A 99 -0.56 -14.45 1.50
CA LEU A 99 -0.17 -13.04 1.48
C LEU A 99 -0.60 -12.40 0.17
N LEU A 100 -1.31 -11.27 0.30
CA LEU A 100 -1.64 -10.37 -0.80
C LEU A 100 -0.97 -9.03 -0.53
N ILE A 101 -0.17 -8.55 -1.47
CA ILE A 101 0.48 -7.23 -1.37
C ILE A 101 -0.02 -6.30 -2.47
N PHE A 102 -0.28 -5.06 -2.09
CA PHE A 102 -0.46 -3.93 -2.99
C PHE A 102 0.74 -2.98 -2.80
N GLY A 103 1.42 -2.62 -3.87
CA GLY A 103 2.58 -1.74 -3.77
C GLY A 103 2.98 -1.11 -5.10
N ASP A 104 3.68 0.02 -5.01
CA ASP A 104 4.20 0.78 -6.16
C ASP A 104 5.73 0.68 -6.32
N GLY A 105 6.40 0.05 -5.35
CA GLY A 105 7.83 -0.18 -5.35
C GLY A 105 8.21 -1.61 -5.77
N TYR A 106 9.34 -1.73 -6.49
CA TYR A 106 9.79 -3.04 -6.95
C TYR A 106 10.24 -3.96 -5.80
N VAL A 107 10.75 -3.40 -4.71
CA VAL A 107 11.27 -4.19 -3.57
C VAL A 107 10.18 -4.99 -2.88
N GLU A 108 9.05 -4.37 -2.56
CA GLU A 108 7.93 -5.05 -1.92
C GLU A 108 7.27 -6.09 -2.83
N ILE A 109 7.23 -5.83 -4.13
CA ILE A 109 6.73 -6.81 -5.11
C ILE A 109 7.65 -8.02 -5.16
N GLU A 110 8.97 -7.81 -5.28
CA GLU A 110 9.97 -8.86 -5.26
C GLU A 110 9.93 -9.66 -3.94
N ASP A 111 9.88 -8.98 -2.79
CA ASP A 111 9.80 -9.62 -1.47
C ASP A 111 8.53 -10.47 -1.32
N CYS A 112 7.39 -10.02 -1.85
CA CYS A 112 6.15 -10.78 -1.89
C CYS A 112 6.32 -12.07 -2.71
N LYS A 113 6.88 -11.95 -3.90
CA LYS A 113 7.11 -13.11 -4.78
C LYS A 113 8.09 -14.11 -4.18
N ASN A 114 9.11 -13.65 -3.48
CA ASN A 114 10.09 -14.49 -2.80
C ASN A 114 9.50 -15.36 -1.68
N VAL A 115 8.35 -14.99 -1.12
CA VAL A 115 7.61 -15.79 -0.13
C VAL A 115 6.45 -16.58 -0.72
N GLY A 116 6.21 -16.48 -2.03
CA GLY A 116 5.12 -17.16 -2.74
C GLY A 116 3.78 -16.41 -2.67
N GLY A 117 3.78 -15.14 -2.31
CA GLY A 117 2.59 -14.31 -2.22
C GLY A 117 2.07 -13.84 -3.58
N LEU A 118 0.86 -13.30 -3.57
CA LEU A 118 0.25 -12.64 -4.73
C LEU A 118 0.53 -11.14 -4.67
N ALA A 119 1.16 -10.62 -5.72
CA ALA A 119 1.60 -9.25 -5.80
C ALA A 119 0.78 -8.45 -6.82
N VAL A 120 0.02 -7.46 -6.31
CA VAL A 120 -0.68 -6.46 -7.12
C VAL A 120 0.16 -5.19 -7.14
N ALA A 121 0.74 -4.89 -8.27
CA ALA A 121 1.54 -3.70 -8.47
C ALA A 121 0.67 -2.51 -8.89
N VAL A 122 0.95 -1.34 -8.33
CA VAL A 122 0.24 -0.10 -8.61
C VAL A 122 1.14 0.83 -9.41
N ALA A 123 0.90 0.93 -10.70
CA ALA A 123 1.66 1.77 -11.62
C ALA A 123 0.88 3.05 -11.97
N SER A 124 0.57 3.85 -10.93
CA SER A 124 -0.19 5.09 -11.09
C SER A 124 0.61 6.20 -11.76
N ASP A 125 -0.05 6.96 -12.64
CA ASP A 125 0.44 8.26 -13.10
C ASP A 125 0.22 9.31 -12.00
N GLU A 126 1.26 9.54 -11.18
CA GLU A 126 1.18 10.48 -10.07
C GLU A 126 1.07 11.95 -10.51
N ALA A 127 1.50 12.25 -11.75
CA ALA A 127 1.38 13.60 -12.31
C ALA A 127 -0.10 13.93 -12.61
N ASN A 128 -0.90 12.92 -12.96
CA ASN A 128 -2.31 13.03 -13.27
C ASN A 128 -3.14 12.08 -12.40
N ASN A 129 -3.03 12.21 -11.08
CA ASN A 129 -3.75 11.36 -10.12
C ASN A 129 -5.26 11.35 -10.42
N GLY A 130 -5.83 10.16 -10.54
CA GLY A 130 -7.23 9.95 -10.90
C GLY A 130 -7.50 9.83 -12.40
N SER A 131 -6.49 9.93 -13.27
CA SER A 131 -6.64 9.72 -14.72
C SER A 131 -7.06 8.29 -15.06
N GLY A 132 -6.58 7.31 -14.31
CA GLY A 132 -6.72 5.89 -14.62
C GLY A 132 -5.71 5.38 -15.65
N GLU A 133 -4.75 6.23 -16.00
CA GLU A 133 -3.68 5.86 -16.91
C GLU A 133 -2.50 5.24 -16.15
N PHE A 134 -1.74 4.39 -16.84
CA PHE A 134 -0.53 3.81 -16.30
C PHE A 134 0.66 4.77 -16.47
N ASP A 135 1.53 4.82 -15.47
CA ASP A 135 2.93 5.13 -15.69
C ASP A 135 3.59 3.90 -16.33
N GLU A 136 3.83 3.95 -17.64
CA GLU A 136 4.36 2.81 -18.42
C GLU A 136 5.76 2.39 -18.00
N TRP A 137 6.62 3.31 -17.55
CA TRP A 137 7.93 2.98 -17.02
C TRP A 137 7.81 2.17 -15.71
N LYS A 138 6.97 2.65 -14.79
CA LYS A 138 6.67 1.97 -13.54
C LYS A 138 6.05 0.60 -13.79
N ARG A 139 5.07 0.53 -14.69
CA ARG A 139 4.41 -0.72 -15.10
C ARG A 139 5.40 -1.78 -15.58
N ASN A 140 6.27 -1.43 -16.53
CA ASN A 140 7.25 -2.34 -17.10
C ASN A 140 8.25 -2.83 -16.04
N ARG A 141 8.68 -1.93 -15.15
CA ARG A 141 9.59 -2.28 -14.06
C ARG A 141 8.96 -3.26 -13.07
N LEU A 142 7.70 -3.06 -12.69
CA LEU A 142 7.00 -3.89 -11.72
C LEU A 142 6.66 -5.27 -12.32
N LEU A 143 6.31 -5.34 -13.60
CA LEU A 143 6.18 -6.61 -14.31
C LEU A 143 7.51 -7.37 -14.35
N GLY A 144 8.63 -6.66 -14.55
CA GLY A 144 9.96 -7.24 -14.60
C GLY A 144 10.41 -7.93 -13.30
N VAL A 145 9.87 -7.54 -12.15
CA VAL A 145 10.13 -8.19 -10.85
C VAL A 145 9.06 -9.18 -10.41
N GLY A 146 8.13 -9.51 -11.31
CA GLY A 146 7.20 -10.63 -11.14
C GLY A 146 5.84 -10.25 -10.56
N ALA A 147 5.39 -9.01 -10.69
CA ALA A 147 4.01 -8.66 -10.33
C ALA A 147 3.01 -9.56 -11.05
N ASP A 148 2.05 -10.11 -10.31
CA ASP A 148 1.02 -10.99 -10.86
C ASP A 148 -0.06 -10.17 -11.58
N ILE A 149 -0.40 -9.00 -11.02
CA ILE A 149 -1.38 -8.06 -11.57
C ILE A 149 -0.79 -6.66 -11.50
N VAL A 150 -1.01 -5.85 -12.53
CA VAL A 150 -0.65 -4.42 -12.51
C VAL A 150 -1.89 -3.59 -12.78
N ILE A 151 -2.12 -2.61 -11.92
CA ILE A 151 -3.26 -1.68 -12.00
C ILE A 151 -2.78 -0.22 -11.96
N PRO A 152 -3.52 0.72 -12.56
CA PRO A 152 -3.20 2.14 -12.47
C PRO A 152 -3.66 2.78 -11.15
N ASP A 153 -4.80 2.33 -10.63
CA ASP A 153 -5.39 2.76 -9.36
C ASP A 153 -6.41 1.71 -8.86
N TYR A 154 -7.19 2.02 -7.84
CA TYR A 154 -8.14 1.10 -7.21
C TYR A 154 -9.61 1.32 -7.64
N ARG A 155 -9.87 1.99 -8.78
CA ARG A 155 -11.25 2.29 -9.22
C ARG A 155 -12.11 1.04 -9.40
N ASP A 156 -11.52 -0.06 -9.82
CA ASP A 156 -12.17 -1.34 -10.07
C ASP A 156 -11.88 -2.36 -8.96
N ALA A 157 -11.81 -1.90 -7.70
CA ALA A 157 -11.43 -2.72 -6.54
C ALA A 157 -12.23 -4.03 -6.42
N GLU A 158 -13.56 -4.00 -6.60
CA GLU A 158 -14.39 -5.19 -6.51
C GLU A 158 -14.10 -6.18 -7.64
N LEU A 159 -13.94 -5.72 -8.87
CA LEU A 159 -13.57 -6.55 -10.00
C LEU A 159 -12.20 -7.20 -9.76
N LEU A 160 -11.23 -6.43 -9.31
CA LEU A 160 -9.89 -6.91 -8.96
C LEU A 160 -9.95 -8.03 -7.92
N LEU A 161 -10.68 -7.82 -6.82
CA LEU A 161 -10.80 -8.81 -5.75
C LEU A 161 -11.55 -10.06 -6.22
N ASN A 162 -12.56 -9.94 -7.06
CA ASN A 162 -13.23 -11.09 -7.67
C ASN A 162 -12.28 -11.91 -8.54
N VAL A 163 -11.44 -11.26 -9.35
CA VAL A 163 -10.41 -11.94 -10.15
C VAL A 163 -9.43 -12.68 -9.24
N ILE A 164 -8.96 -12.05 -8.17
CA ILE A 164 -8.04 -12.66 -7.18
C ILE A 164 -8.68 -13.88 -6.52
N GLU A 165 -9.98 -13.83 -6.22
CA GLU A 165 -10.73 -14.92 -5.61
C GLU A 165 -11.18 -15.99 -6.62
N GLY A 166 -10.90 -15.82 -7.91
CA GLY A 166 -11.31 -16.75 -8.96
C GLY A 166 -12.81 -16.77 -9.25
N LYS A 167 -13.46 -15.63 -9.09
CA LYS A 167 -14.91 -15.45 -9.34
C LYS A 167 -15.18 -14.74 -10.65
#